data_c15c64a45822078b64d936135f7bb01d
#
_entry.id   c15c64a45822078b64d936135f7bb01d
#
_cell.length_a   1.000
_cell.length_b   1.000
_cell.length_c   1.000
_cell.angle_alpha   90.00
_cell.angle_beta   90.00
_cell.angle_gamma   90.00
#
_symmetry.space_group_name_H-M   'P 1'
#
loop_
_entity.id
_entity.type
_entity.pdbx_description
1 polymer ?
#
loop_
_entity_poly.entity_id
_entity_poly.type
_entity_poly.pdbx_seq_one_letter_code
_entity_poly.pdbx_strand_id
1 'polypeptide(L)'
;MHIPRKIGLTPLSSATGTKNLRENAIKRHDNALLEIMILLKHRRYILAAVCAVLCLVAAAQDNDKILNRPYADLKRLHFGFSVGFHFQDLKLQNNGFITENGEAWFAEVPAHSPGFCVNVLADLRLSTYFNLRFSPGMYFGNKNIHFRDATNDVVETQNVKSNYVVLPVELKYSAQRHRNLRPYLLGGVMGVFDVSKKRSEQILLNNGDFMLSLGFGCDFYMPFFKFCPEVKFCFGLKDLLKRNRPDLSDDPEKLKYTNSLGKVTSNMVVVRFYFE
;
A
#
# COMPACT_ATOMS: atom_id res chain seq x y z
N MET A 1 -79.66 -16.37 -32.07
CA MET A 1 -78.72 -15.70 -33.01
C MET A 1 -77.51 -15.34 -32.21
N HIS A 2 -76.41 -16.14 -32.33
CA HIS A 2 -75.27 -16.12 -31.45
C HIS A 2 -74.01 -15.73 -32.29
N ILE A 3 -73.39 -14.61 -31.96
CA ILE A 3 -72.25 -14.11 -32.65
C ILE A 3 -70.99 -14.41 -31.77
N PRO A 4 -69.97 -15.14 -32.23
CA PRO A 4 -68.78 -15.38 -31.43
C PRO A 4 -67.76 -14.22 -31.52
N ARG A 5 -67.26 -13.81 -30.38
CA ARG A 5 -66.13 -12.85 -30.23
C ARG A 5 -64.82 -13.46 -30.77
N LYS A 6 -64.18 -12.74 -31.66
CA LYS A 6 -62.78 -12.99 -32.09
C LYS A 6 -61.83 -12.59 -30.97
N ILE A 7 -61.03 -13.53 -30.51
CA ILE A 7 -59.88 -13.30 -29.62
C ILE A 7 -58.68 -12.88 -30.50
N GLY A 8 -58.30 -11.63 -30.38
CA GLY A 8 -57.08 -11.12 -31.04
C GLY A 8 -55.84 -11.59 -30.30
N LEU A 9 -55.04 -12.39 -30.95
CA LEU A 9 -53.66 -12.76 -30.52
C LEU A 9 -52.72 -11.58 -30.81
N THR A 10 -52.17 -10.96 -29.79
CA THR A 10 -51.05 -10.00 -29.91
C THR A 10 -49.77 -10.80 -30.12
N PRO A 11 -48.91 -10.44 -31.10
CA PRO A 11 -47.63 -11.13 -31.30
C PRO A 11 -46.65 -10.74 -30.20
N LEU A 12 -45.97 -11.75 -29.66
CA LEU A 12 -44.88 -11.63 -28.68
C LEU A 12 -43.74 -10.74 -29.19
N SER A 13 -43.52 -9.64 -28.53
CA SER A 13 -42.34 -8.75 -28.68
C SER A 13 -41.17 -9.27 -27.87
N SER A 14 -40.72 -10.52 -28.09
CA SER A 14 -39.61 -11.09 -27.32
C SER A 14 -38.26 -11.17 -28.08
N ALA A 15 -38.24 -10.83 -29.38
CA ALA A 15 -37.02 -11.00 -30.20
C ALA A 15 -36.05 -9.82 -30.16
N THR A 16 -36.51 -8.63 -29.75
CA THR A 16 -35.65 -7.41 -29.66
C THR A 16 -34.85 -7.33 -28.38
N GLY A 17 -35.36 -7.85 -27.27
CA GLY A 17 -34.69 -7.83 -25.98
C GLY A 17 -33.43 -8.74 -25.91
N THR A 18 -33.52 -9.90 -26.54
CA THR A 18 -32.41 -10.86 -26.56
C THR A 18 -31.25 -10.45 -27.47
N LYS A 19 -31.51 -9.72 -28.55
CA LYS A 19 -30.48 -9.15 -29.41
C LYS A 19 -29.68 -8.07 -28.69
N ASN A 20 -30.33 -7.15 -28.01
CA ASN A 20 -29.70 -6.08 -27.27
C ASN A 20 -28.86 -6.60 -26.09
N LEU A 21 -29.28 -7.67 -25.41
CA LEU A 21 -28.52 -8.31 -24.35
C LEU A 21 -27.26 -8.99 -24.89
N ARG A 22 -27.34 -9.65 -26.04
CA ARG A 22 -26.18 -10.25 -26.72
C ARG A 22 -25.19 -9.21 -27.22
N GLU A 23 -25.62 -8.14 -27.84
CA GLU A 23 -24.72 -7.04 -28.28
C GLU A 23 -24.04 -6.35 -27.10
N ASN A 24 -24.74 -6.12 -26.00
CA ASN A 24 -24.14 -5.54 -24.80
C ASN A 24 -23.14 -6.48 -24.10
N ALA A 25 -23.38 -7.79 -24.13
CA ALA A 25 -22.44 -8.80 -23.64
C ALA A 25 -21.16 -8.87 -24.50
N ILE A 26 -21.31 -8.82 -25.82
CA ILE A 26 -20.16 -8.80 -26.76
C ILE A 26 -19.34 -7.52 -26.54
N LYS A 27 -19.96 -6.34 -26.47
CA LYS A 27 -19.26 -5.08 -26.23
C LYS A 27 -18.50 -5.06 -24.87
N ARG A 28 -19.08 -5.65 -23.83
CA ARG A 28 -18.38 -5.80 -22.53
C ARG A 28 -17.17 -6.73 -22.63
N HIS A 29 -17.30 -7.84 -23.36
CA HIS A 29 -16.20 -8.78 -23.58
C HIS A 29 -15.06 -8.14 -24.39
N ASP A 30 -15.39 -7.39 -25.45
CA ASP A 30 -14.41 -6.68 -26.29
C ASP A 30 -13.69 -5.57 -25.51
N ASN A 31 -14.40 -4.82 -24.68
CA ASN A 31 -13.78 -3.81 -23.80
C ASN A 31 -12.85 -4.46 -22.76
N ALA A 32 -13.22 -5.59 -22.15
CA ALA A 32 -12.38 -6.30 -21.22
C ALA A 32 -11.10 -6.84 -21.90
N LEU A 33 -11.21 -7.37 -23.12
CA LEU A 33 -10.06 -7.79 -23.91
C LEU A 33 -9.15 -6.60 -24.28
N LEU A 34 -9.72 -5.47 -24.60
CA LEU A 34 -8.97 -4.24 -24.92
C LEU A 34 -8.20 -3.75 -23.68
N GLU A 35 -8.82 -3.73 -22.50
CA GLU A 35 -8.14 -3.38 -21.25
C GLU A 35 -7.01 -4.35 -20.91
N ILE A 36 -7.22 -5.65 -21.07
CA ILE A 36 -6.18 -6.65 -20.89
C ILE A 36 -5.02 -6.46 -21.87
N MET A 37 -5.30 -6.17 -23.13
CA MET A 37 -4.27 -5.87 -24.14
C MET A 37 -3.49 -4.60 -23.81
N ILE A 38 -4.14 -3.55 -23.31
CA ILE A 38 -3.49 -2.31 -22.88
C ILE A 38 -2.57 -2.58 -21.68
N LEU A 39 -3.04 -3.34 -20.68
CA LEU A 39 -2.25 -3.74 -19.52
C LEU A 39 -1.04 -4.59 -19.91
N LEU A 40 -1.21 -5.56 -20.83
CA LEU A 40 -0.12 -6.38 -21.35
C LEU A 40 0.92 -5.57 -22.13
N LYS A 41 0.48 -4.56 -22.89
CA LYS A 41 1.35 -3.64 -23.61
C LYS A 41 2.19 -2.79 -22.65
N HIS A 42 1.58 -2.23 -21.61
CA HIS A 42 2.29 -1.47 -20.58
C HIS A 42 3.28 -2.34 -19.80
N ARG A 43 2.92 -3.58 -19.49
CA ARG A 43 3.83 -4.55 -18.83
C ARG A 43 5.08 -4.82 -19.66
N ARG A 44 4.97 -4.90 -20.99
CA ARG A 44 6.12 -5.07 -21.90
C ARG A 44 7.04 -3.86 -21.88
N TYR A 45 6.50 -2.64 -21.86
CA TYR A 45 7.30 -1.42 -21.77
C TYR A 45 7.99 -1.27 -20.42
N ILE A 46 7.32 -1.61 -19.34
CA ILE A 46 7.92 -1.63 -18.00
C ILE A 46 9.06 -2.66 -17.95
N LEU A 47 8.85 -3.86 -18.47
CA LEU A 47 9.88 -4.89 -18.53
C LEU A 47 11.07 -4.45 -19.40
N ALA A 48 10.81 -3.85 -20.55
CA ALA A 48 11.84 -3.31 -21.43
C ALA A 48 12.62 -2.17 -20.77
N ALA A 49 11.94 -1.26 -20.06
CA ALA A 49 12.57 -0.19 -19.29
C ALA A 49 13.45 -0.75 -18.16
N VAL A 50 12.98 -1.74 -17.42
CA VAL A 50 13.75 -2.44 -16.38
C VAL A 50 14.98 -3.14 -16.99
N CYS A 51 14.81 -3.86 -18.10
CA CYS A 51 15.94 -4.47 -18.82
C CYS A 51 16.93 -3.43 -19.34
N ALA A 52 16.47 -2.31 -19.88
CA ALA A 52 17.35 -1.21 -20.35
C ALA A 52 18.15 -0.61 -19.19
N VAL A 53 17.52 -0.39 -18.03
CA VAL A 53 18.22 0.07 -16.82
C VAL A 53 19.24 -0.95 -16.34
N LEU A 54 18.92 -2.25 -16.36
CA LEU A 54 19.84 -3.33 -16.01
C LEU A 54 21.02 -3.42 -17.01
N CYS A 55 20.77 -3.22 -18.31
CA CYS A 55 21.81 -3.20 -19.34
C CYS A 55 22.74 -1.99 -19.18
N LEU A 56 22.23 -0.81 -18.82
CA LEU A 56 23.05 0.37 -18.54
C LEU A 56 23.98 0.16 -17.33
N VAL A 57 23.52 -0.58 -16.33
CA VAL A 57 24.35 -0.96 -15.17
C VAL A 57 25.41 -1.99 -15.56
N ALA A 58 25.13 -2.91 -16.49
CA ALA A 58 26.07 -3.93 -16.96
C ALA A 58 27.15 -3.39 -17.92
N ALA A 59 26.85 -2.35 -18.69
CA ALA A 59 27.77 -1.74 -19.65
C ALA A 59 28.89 -0.88 -19.01
N ALA A 60 28.86 -0.67 -17.68
CA ALA A 60 29.81 0.15 -16.94
C ALA A 60 31.03 -0.65 -16.44
N GLN A 61 31.47 -1.70 -17.14
CA GLN A 61 32.64 -2.51 -16.78
C GLN A 61 33.94 -1.85 -17.28
N ASP A 62 34.36 -0.78 -16.62
CA ASP A 62 35.72 -0.24 -16.85
C ASP A 62 36.43 -0.14 -15.51
N ASN A 63 37.77 -0.25 -15.51
CA ASN A 63 38.65 -0.34 -14.32
C ASN A 63 38.21 0.57 -13.17
N ASP A 64 37.63 -0.04 -12.13
CA ASP A 64 36.89 0.65 -11.08
C ASP A 64 37.78 1.29 -10.04
N LYS A 65 38.14 2.54 -10.26
CA LYS A 65 38.73 3.35 -9.20
C LYS A 65 37.63 3.83 -8.25
N ILE A 66 37.73 3.40 -6.98
CA ILE A 66 36.89 3.93 -5.89
C ILE A 66 37.33 5.37 -5.65
N LEU A 67 36.53 6.34 -6.09
CA LEU A 67 36.90 7.76 -6.05
C LEU A 67 36.65 8.38 -4.67
N ASN A 68 35.51 8.13 -4.06
CA ASN A 68 35.06 8.77 -2.81
C ASN A 68 35.04 7.76 -1.65
N ARG A 69 35.49 8.14 -0.47
CA ARG A 69 35.40 7.35 0.78
C ARG A 69 35.80 5.87 0.61
N PRO A 70 37.04 5.56 0.21
CA PRO A 70 37.45 4.18 -0.14
C PRO A 70 37.34 3.19 1.03
N TYR A 71 37.46 3.66 2.28
CA TYR A 71 37.40 2.83 3.49
C TYR A 71 36.02 2.85 4.19
N ALA A 72 35.02 3.49 3.61
CA ALA A 72 33.72 3.60 4.24
C ALA A 72 33.12 2.22 4.52
N ASP A 73 33.19 1.29 3.57
CA ASP A 73 32.62 -0.05 3.68
C ASP A 73 33.38 -0.98 4.66
N LEU A 74 34.56 -0.59 5.13
CA LEU A 74 35.31 -1.36 6.10
C LEU A 74 34.87 -1.12 7.55
N LYS A 75 34.20 -0.04 7.83
CA LYS A 75 33.67 0.25 9.17
C LYS A 75 32.62 -0.80 9.56
N ARG A 76 32.68 -1.26 10.80
CA ARG A 76 31.73 -2.25 11.33
C ARG A 76 30.35 -1.66 11.59
N LEU A 77 30.30 -0.42 12.04
CA LEU A 77 29.07 0.26 12.45
C LEU A 77 28.98 1.61 11.75
N HIS A 78 27.85 1.88 11.15
CA HIS A 78 27.50 3.13 10.51
C HIS A 78 26.31 3.75 11.21
N PHE A 79 26.34 5.05 11.39
CA PHE A 79 25.23 5.84 11.89
C PHE A 79 24.83 6.86 10.86
N GLY A 80 23.54 7.20 10.88
CA GLY A 80 22.99 8.19 10.00
C GLY A 80 21.58 8.56 10.40
N PHE A 81 20.95 9.34 9.57
CA PHE A 81 19.52 9.66 9.68
C PHE A 81 18.87 9.57 8.31
N SER A 82 17.55 9.48 8.30
CA SER A 82 16.79 9.56 7.06
C SER A 82 15.56 10.43 7.22
N VAL A 83 15.19 11.03 6.12
CA VAL A 83 13.92 11.72 5.94
C VAL A 83 13.22 11.13 4.72
N GLY A 84 11.92 11.17 4.71
CA GLY A 84 11.18 10.61 3.59
C GLY A 84 9.69 10.81 3.67
N PHE A 85 9.02 10.23 2.69
CA PHE A 85 7.57 10.23 2.57
C PHE A 85 7.06 8.80 2.62
N HIS A 86 5.88 8.62 3.17
CA HIS A 86 5.19 7.34 3.13
C HIS A 86 3.76 7.51 2.65
N PHE A 87 3.30 6.50 1.93
CA PHE A 87 1.92 6.37 1.48
C PHE A 87 1.37 5.13 2.17
N GLN A 88 0.45 5.34 3.09
CA GLN A 88 -0.16 4.24 3.81
C GLN A 88 -1.56 4.00 3.30
N ASP A 89 -1.85 2.75 2.99
CA ASP A 89 -3.13 2.26 2.56
C ASP A 89 -3.72 1.31 3.60
N LEU A 90 -5.01 1.48 3.90
CA LEU A 90 -5.76 0.54 4.73
C LEU A 90 -6.61 -0.34 3.81
N LYS A 91 -6.28 -1.61 3.77
CA LYS A 91 -7.08 -2.58 3.06
C LYS A 91 -8.24 -3.01 3.95
N LEU A 92 -9.40 -2.43 3.68
CA LEU A 92 -10.66 -2.71 4.37
C LEU A 92 -11.36 -3.88 3.68
N GLN A 93 -11.69 -4.92 4.41
CA GLN A 93 -12.53 -6.02 3.94
C GLN A 93 -13.92 -5.84 4.54
N ASN A 94 -14.89 -5.48 3.70
CA ASN A 94 -16.28 -5.35 4.11
C ASN A 94 -16.89 -6.74 4.36
N ASN A 95 -17.72 -6.86 5.40
CA ASN A 95 -18.34 -8.12 5.82
C ASN A 95 -19.76 -8.31 5.24
N GLY A 96 -20.29 -7.30 4.54
CA GLY A 96 -21.67 -7.32 4.02
C GLY A 96 -22.74 -7.29 5.11
N PHE A 97 -22.43 -6.77 6.29
CA PHE A 97 -23.36 -6.64 7.40
C PHE A 97 -24.48 -5.66 7.03
N ILE A 98 -25.73 -6.09 7.20
CA ILE A 98 -26.91 -5.28 7.00
C ILE A 98 -27.48 -4.97 8.41
N THR A 99 -27.73 -3.69 8.69
CA THR A 99 -28.35 -3.26 9.94
C THR A 99 -29.81 -3.69 10.01
N GLU A 100 -30.40 -3.66 11.21
CA GLU A 100 -31.84 -3.95 11.41
C GLU A 100 -32.76 -3.00 10.60
N ASN A 101 -32.27 -1.81 10.29
CA ASN A 101 -32.95 -0.82 9.45
C ASN A 101 -32.77 -1.06 7.94
N GLY A 102 -32.05 -2.14 7.52
CA GLY A 102 -31.81 -2.46 6.12
C GLY A 102 -30.64 -1.69 5.49
N GLU A 103 -29.85 -0.93 6.25
CA GLU A 103 -28.70 -0.17 5.76
C GLU A 103 -27.48 -1.09 5.58
N ALA A 104 -26.80 -0.98 4.45
CA ALA A 104 -25.53 -1.66 4.17
C ALA A 104 -24.41 -0.64 4.03
N TRP A 105 -23.48 -0.63 4.99
CA TRP A 105 -22.39 0.34 5.03
C TRP A 105 -21.09 -0.25 4.47
N PHE A 106 -20.45 0.51 3.58
CA PHE A 106 -19.16 0.19 2.97
C PHE A 106 -18.13 1.24 3.37
N ALA A 107 -17.00 0.79 3.88
CA ALA A 107 -15.87 1.66 4.19
C ALA A 107 -14.86 1.66 3.05
N GLU A 108 -14.44 2.84 2.63
CA GLU A 108 -13.46 3.06 1.56
C GLU A 108 -12.41 4.08 2.00
N VAL A 109 -11.19 3.93 1.50
CA VAL A 109 -10.12 4.94 1.63
C VAL A 109 -9.95 5.60 0.26
N PRO A 110 -10.57 6.77 0.04
CA PRO A 110 -10.67 7.35 -1.31
C PRO A 110 -9.36 7.93 -1.84
N ALA A 111 -8.43 8.30 -0.96
CA ALA A 111 -7.18 8.92 -1.36
C ALA A 111 -6.01 8.48 -0.46
N HIS A 112 -4.87 8.24 -1.10
CA HIS A 112 -3.61 7.98 -0.42
C HIS A 112 -3.02 9.33 0.04
N SER A 113 -3.19 9.67 1.31
CA SER A 113 -2.57 10.89 1.86
C SER A 113 -1.09 10.64 2.11
N PRO A 114 -0.19 11.47 1.53
CA PRO A 114 1.23 11.36 1.83
C PRO A 114 1.49 11.74 3.28
N GLY A 115 2.30 10.92 3.95
CA GLY A 115 2.84 11.21 5.27
C GLY A 115 4.33 11.51 5.18
N PHE A 116 4.88 12.02 6.26
CA PHE A 116 6.29 12.33 6.41
C PHE A 116 6.92 11.42 7.44
N CYS A 117 8.17 11.00 7.23
CA CYS A 117 8.89 10.15 8.17
C CYS A 117 10.32 10.64 8.43
N VAL A 118 10.76 10.45 9.67
CA VAL A 118 12.12 10.71 10.13
C VAL A 118 12.61 9.50 10.90
N ASN A 119 13.82 9.03 10.57
CA ASN A 119 14.41 7.87 11.21
C ASN A 119 15.88 8.15 11.56
N VAL A 120 16.35 7.51 12.62
CA VAL A 120 17.77 7.37 12.92
C VAL A 120 18.23 6.03 12.37
N LEU A 121 19.46 5.95 11.89
CA LEU A 121 20.04 4.75 11.29
C LEU A 121 21.17 4.21 12.14
N ALA A 122 21.15 2.93 12.40
CA ALA A 122 22.28 2.12 12.81
C ALA A 122 22.42 0.93 11.86
N ASP A 123 23.54 0.83 11.15
CA ASP A 123 23.82 -0.22 10.17
C ASP A 123 25.07 -0.98 10.60
N LEU A 124 24.89 -2.25 10.98
CA LEU A 124 25.94 -3.14 11.46
C LEU A 124 26.37 -4.06 10.33
N ARG A 125 27.62 -3.96 9.91
CA ARG A 125 28.20 -4.85 8.91
C ARG A 125 28.42 -6.25 9.50
N LEU A 126 27.75 -7.24 8.94
CA LEU A 126 27.93 -8.65 9.27
C LEU A 126 28.96 -9.34 8.37
N SER A 127 28.93 -9.02 7.08
CA SER A 127 29.81 -9.59 6.06
C SER A 127 30.08 -8.54 4.96
N THR A 128 30.84 -8.92 3.93
CA THR A 128 31.11 -8.04 2.77
C THR A 128 29.84 -7.61 2.04
N TYR A 129 28.83 -8.49 2.02
CA TYR A 129 27.60 -8.27 1.29
C TYR A 129 26.37 -8.06 2.20
N PHE A 130 26.45 -8.42 3.49
CA PHE A 130 25.35 -8.42 4.41
C PHE A 130 25.54 -7.44 5.56
N ASN A 131 24.55 -6.59 5.77
CA ASN A 131 24.45 -5.69 6.90
C ASN A 131 23.14 -5.91 7.63
N LEU A 132 23.16 -5.79 8.95
CA LEU A 132 21.96 -5.70 9.78
C LEU A 132 21.64 -4.23 10.02
N ARG A 133 20.49 -3.81 9.57
CA ARG A 133 20.01 -2.42 9.66
C ARG A 133 18.92 -2.30 10.70
N PHE A 134 19.09 -1.35 11.60
CA PHE A 134 18.08 -0.91 12.54
C PHE A 134 17.84 0.58 12.35
N SER A 135 16.60 0.97 12.00
CA SER A 135 16.29 2.37 11.69
C SER A 135 15.02 2.83 12.40
N PRO A 136 15.04 2.97 13.75
CA PRO A 136 13.89 3.47 14.50
C PRO A 136 13.52 4.88 14.05
N GLY A 137 12.22 5.19 14.09
CA GLY A 137 11.77 6.51 13.65
C GLY A 137 10.31 6.80 13.94
N MET A 138 9.90 7.97 13.50
CA MET A 138 8.53 8.46 13.62
C MET A 138 7.94 8.75 12.25
N TYR A 139 6.70 8.31 12.06
CA TYR A 139 5.92 8.51 10.85
C TYR A 139 4.69 9.33 11.19
N PHE A 140 4.48 10.40 10.43
CA PHE A 140 3.38 11.34 10.63
C PHE A 140 2.49 11.34 9.40
N GLY A 141 1.19 11.13 9.58
CA GLY A 141 0.24 11.13 8.49
C GLY A 141 -1.19 11.30 8.96
N ASN A 142 -2.07 11.59 8.02
CA ASN A 142 -3.51 11.64 8.24
C ASN A 142 -4.18 10.71 7.22
N LYS A 143 -5.31 10.11 7.62
CA LYS A 143 -6.12 9.26 6.74
C LYS A 143 -7.57 9.69 6.83
N ASN A 144 -8.22 9.74 5.69
CA ASN A 144 -9.66 9.92 5.61
C ASN A 144 -10.29 8.58 5.26
N ILE A 145 -11.24 8.13 6.06
CA ILE A 145 -12.05 6.95 5.80
C ILE A 145 -13.44 7.46 5.46
N HIS A 146 -13.95 7.06 4.30
CA HIS A 146 -15.31 7.37 3.87
C HIS A 146 -16.19 6.15 4.10
N PHE A 147 -17.33 6.37 4.73
CA PHE A 147 -18.39 5.41 4.87
C PHE A 147 -19.51 5.78 3.92
N ARG A 148 -19.89 4.87 3.04
CA ARG A 148 -20.99 5.03 2.11
C ARG A 148 -22.09 4.04 2.44
N ASP A 149 -23.32 4.52 2.53
CA ASP A 149 -24.51 3.67 2.56
C ASP A 149 -24.95 3.31 1.13
N ALA A 150 -25.20 2.03 0.90
CA ALA A 150 -25.66 1.53 -0.40
C ALA A 150 -27.07 1.99 -0.77
N THR A 151 -27.88 2.34 0.21
CA THR A 151 -29.32 2.63 0.03
C THR A 151 -29.58 4.12 -0.16
N ASN A 152 -28.88 5.00 0.56
CA ASN A 152 -29.17 6.42 0.65
C ASN A 152 -28.07 7.34 0.10
N ASP A 153 -27.01 6.80 -0.45
CA ASP A 153 -25.84 7.54 -0.97
C ASP A 153 -25.20 8.53 0.04
N VAL A 154 -25.46 8.31 1.34
CA VAL A 154 -24.92 9.12 2.42
C VAL A 154 -23.45 8.80 2.57
N VAL A 155 -22.60 9.83 2.56
CA VAL A 155 -21.16 9.70 2.77
C VAL A 155 -20.78 10.35 4.09
N GLU A 156 -20.30 9.54 5.03
CA GLU A 156 -19.74 10.02 6.27
C GLU A 156 -18.22 9.90 6.25
N THR A 157 -17.50 10.94 6.67
CA THR A 157 -16.04 11.00 6.59
C THR A 157 -15.42 11.03 7.97
N GLN A 158 -14.58 10.06 8.27
CA GLN A 158 -13.77 10.04 9.49
C GLN A 158 -12.31 10.39 9.16
N ASN A 159 -11.77 11.44 9.79
CA ASN A 159 -10.36 11.79 9.71
C ASN A 159 -9.60 11.12 10.86
N VAL A 160 -8.70 10.20 10.51
CA VAL A 160 -7.87 9.45 11.46
C VAL A 160 -6.44 9.99 11.41
N LYS A 161 -6.02 10.69 12.46
CA LYS A 161 -4.61 11.07 12.64
C LYS A 161 -3.79 9.83 12.94
N SER A 162 -2.69 9.66 12.24
CA SER A 162 -1.85 8.46 12.31
C SER A 162 -0.41 8.84 12.57
N ASN A 163 0.00 8.81 13.83
CA ASN A 163 1.40 9.02 14.23
C ASN A 163 1.96 7.70 14.74
N TYR A 164 2.98 7.19 14.07
CA TYR A 164 3.56 5.89 14.40
C TYR A 164 4.99 6.03 14.87
N VAL A 165 5.34 5.29 15.91
CA VAL A 165 6.71 4.91 16.22
C VAL A 165 6.98 3.60 15.52
N VAL A 166 8.05 3.53 14.73
CA VAL A 166 8.42 2.35 13.94
C VAL A 166 9.78 1.83 14.38
N LEU A 167 9.89 0.52 14.48
CA LEU A 167 11.09 -0.19 14.88
C LEU A 167 11.40 -1.27 13.82
N PRO A 168 11.99 -0.93 12.68
CA PRO A 168 12.38 -1.89 11.65
C PRO A 168 13.71 -2.56 11.99
N VAL A 169 13.77 -3.87 11.81
CA VAL A 169 14.98 -4.69 11.83
C VAL A 169 15.08 -5.38 10.49
N GLU A 170 16.11 -5.07 9.71
CA GLU A 170 16.20 -5.43 8.31
C GLU A 170 17.59 -5.96 7.97
N LEU A 171 17.63 -6.97 7.13
CA LEU A 171 18.85 -7.47 6.51
C LEU A 171 19.02 -6.78 5.17
N LYS A 172 20.15 -6.05 5.02
CA LYS A 172 20.54 -5.38 3.79
C LYS A 172 21.54 -6.27 3.05
N TYR A 173 21.22 -6.67 1.84
CA TYR A 173 22.13 -7.34 0.90
C TYR A 173 22.63 -6.33 -0.12
N SER A 174 23.90 -6.00 -0.07
CA SER A 174 24.53 -5.01 -0.96
C SER A 174 25.38 -5.71 -2.01
N ALA A 175 25.24 -5.29 -3.26
CA ALA A 175 26.11 -5.74 -4.34
C ALA A 175 27.54 -5.25 -4.13
N GLN A 176 28.45 -5.71 -4.98
CA GLN A 176 29.80 -5.17 -5.04
C GLN A 176 29.74 -3.69 -5.43
N ARG A 177 30.56 -2.86 -4.79
CA ARG A 177 30.66 -1.45 -5.09
C ARG A 177 31.28 -1.23 -6.45
N HIS A 178 30.61 -0.47 -7.29
CA HIS A 178 31.07 -0.05 -8.59
C HIS A 178 31.32 1.46 -8.58
N ARG A 179 32.58 1.89 -8.59
CA ARG A 179 32.99 3.31 -8.44
C ARG A 179 32.39 3.93 -7.15
N ASN A 180 31.43 4.85 -7.32
CA ASN A 180 30.74 5.54 -6.22
C ASN A 180 29.29 5.08 -6.02
N LEU A 181 28.93 3.93 -6.57
CA LEU A 181 27.58 3.36 -6.52
C LEU A 181 27.60 1.97 -5.91
N ARG A 182 26.63 1.65 -5.07
CA ARG A 182 26.44 0.33 -4.50
C ARG A 182 24.95 0.03 -4.35
N PRO A 183 24.34 -0.64 -5.32
CA PRO A 183 22.94 -1.04 -5.20
C PRO A 183 22.75 -2.10 -4.12
N TYR A 184 21.58 -2.10 -3.49
CA TYR A 184 21.25 -3.06 -2.45
C TYR A 184 19.76 -3.41 -2.45
N LEU A 185 19.47 -4.59 -1.89
CA LEU A 185 18.16 -5.06 -1.51
C LEU A 185 18.08 -5.14 0.00
N LEU A 186 16.90 -4.98 0.54
CA LEU A 186 16.66 -5.14 1.96
C LEU A 186 15.35 -5.87 2.21
N GLY A 187 15.34 -6.63 3.29
CA GLY A 187 14.17 -7.35 3.75
C GLY A 187 14.20 -7.54 5.24
N GLY A 188 13.05 -7.49 5.89
CA GLY A 188 12.99 -7.65 7.33
C GLY A 188 11.60 -7.47 7.89
N VAL A 189 11.55 -7.25 9.19
CA VAL A 189 10.31 -7.03 9.93
C VAL A 189 10.32 -5.66 10.58
N MET A 190 9.14 -5.08 10.71
CA MET A 190 8.94 -3.76 11.28
C MET A 190 7.83 -3.82 12.31
N GLY A 191 8.15 -3.48 13.57
CA GLY A 191 7.16 -3.19 14.58
C GLY A 191 6.64 -1.76 14.40
N VAL A 192 5.32 -1.59 14.44
CA VAL A 192 4.65 -0.29 14.28
C VAL A 192 3.76 -0.06 15.48
N PHE A 193 3.92 1.07 16.15
CA PHE A 193 3.15 1.45 17.32
C PHE A 193 2.47 2.78 17.09
N ASP A 194 1.15 2.80 17.10
CA ASP A 194 0.36 4.00 16.97
C ASP A 194 0.33 4.77 18.30
N VAL A 195 0.88 5.97 18.30
CA VAL A 195 0.95 6.87 19.46
C VAL A 195 -0.04 8.04 19.35
N SER A 196 -0.94 8.00 18.37
CA SER A 196 -1.98 9.01 18.21
C SER A 196 -2.97 8.95 19.38
N LYS A 197 -3.38 10.13 19.87
CA LYS A 197 -4.49 10.20 20.82
C LYS A 197 -5.79 9.88 20.07
N LYS A 198 -6.33 8.68 20.32
CA LYS A 198 -7.60 8.25 19.76
C LYS A 198 -8.72 8.86 20.61
N ARG A 199 -9.52 9.74 20.00
CA ARG A 199 -10.81 10.15 20.57
C ARG A 199 -11.86 9.13 20.14
N SER A 200 -13.06 9.20 20.73
CA SER A 200 -14.22 8.34 20.42
C SER A 200 -14.50 8.30 18.91
N GLU A 201 -13.81 7.43 18.20
CA GLU A 201 -13.86 7.28 16.75
C GLU A 201 -14.82 6.14 16.37
N GLN A 202 -15.47 6.23 15.22
CA GLN A 202 -16.38 5.21 14.68
C GLN A 202 -15.65 3.86 14.53
N ILE A 203 -14.39 3.88 14.04
CA ILE A 203 -13.52 2.72 13.99
C ILE A 203 -12.32 2.94 14.91
N LEU A 204 -12.06 1.97 15.78
CA LEU A 204 -10.86 1.93 16.63
C LEU A 204 -9.90 0.87 16.11
N LEU A 205 -8.68 1.30 15.79
CA LEU A 205 -7.62 0.40 15.38
C LEU A 205 -6.74 0.02 16.57
N ASN A 206 -6.20 -1.19 16.56
CA ASN A 206 -5.20 -1.64 17.52
C ASN A 206 -3.95 -0.78 17.43
N ASN A 207 -3.29 -0.55 18.57
CA ASN A 207 -2.12 0.34 18.65
C ASN A 207 -0.84 -0.28 18.09
N GLY A 208 -0.77 -1.59 17.93
CA GLY A 208 0.44 -2.28 17.48
C GLY A 208 0.19 -3.15 16.25
N ASP A 209 1.08 -3.04 15.27
CA ASP A 209 1.12 -3.87 14.09
C ASP A 209 2.53 -4.41 13.85
N PHE A 210 2.61 -5.55 13.16
CA PHE A 210 3.84 -6.10 12.64
C PHE A 210 3.74 -6.16 11.13
N MET A 211 4.76 -5.61 10.45
CA MET A 211 4.82 -5.56 9.00
C MET A 211 6.05 -6.31 8.49
N LEU A 212 5.88 -7.00 7.38
CA LEU A 212 6.98 -7.49 6.57
C LEU A 212 7.44 -6.35 5.66
N SER A 213 8.74 -6.03 5.66
CA SER A 213 9.31 -4.99 4.80
C SER A 213 10.21 -5.62 3.74
N LEU A 214 10.05 -5.17 2.50
CA LEU A 214 10.92 -5.49 1.37
C LEU A 214 11.24 -4.18 0.66
N GLY A 215 12.49 -3.99 0.25
CA GLY A 215 12.86 -2.76 -0.42
C GLY A 215 14.15 -2.88 -1.22
N PHE A 216 14.42 -1.82 -1.93
CA PHE A 216 15.65 -1.66 -2.70
C PHE A 216 16.13 -0.22 -2.65
N GLY A 217 17.41 -0.05 -2.82
CA GLY A 217 18.05 1.26 -2.82
C GLY A 217 19.42 1.22 -3.47
N CYS A 218 20.06 2.37 -3.45
CA CYS A 218 21.44 2.50 -3.94
C CYS A 218 22.22 3.44 -3.03
N ASP A 219 23.39 2.99 -2.59
CA ASP A 219 24.32 3.84 -1.86
C ASP A 219 25.14 4.66 -2.85
N PHE A 220 25.02 5.98 -2.80
CA PHE A 220 25.82 6.95 -3.55
C PHE A 220 26.90 7.51 -2.63
N TYR A 221 28.17 7.24 -2.94
CA TYR A 221 29.31 7.74 -2.15
C TYR A 221 29.68 9.14 -2.61
N MET A 222 29.21 10.14 -1.87
CA MET A 222 29.61 11.53 -2.04
C MET A 222 30.97 11.78 -1.35
N PRO A 223 31.65 12.91 -1.61
CA PRO A 223 32.94 13.19 -0.98
C PRO A 223 32.89 13.20 0.56
N PHE A 224 31.81 13.71 1.16
CA PHE A 224 31.71 13.91 2.61
C PHE A 224 30.73 12.95 3.29
N PHE A 225 29.71 12.48 2.61
CA PHE A 225 28.66 11.62 3.17
C PHE A 225 28.22 10.56 2.13
N LYS A 226 27.48 9.59 2.59
CA LYS A 226 26.83 8.58 1.75
C LYS A 226 25.35 8.92 1.66
N PHE A 227 24.84 9.09 0.45
CA PHE A 227 23.44 9.36 0.16
C PHE A 227 22.78 8.08 -0.33
N CYS A 228 21.71 7.63 0.34
CA CYS A 228 21.09 6.35 0.03
C CYS A 228 19.57 6.52 -0.18
N PRO A 229 19.13 6.81 -1.41
CA PRO A 229 17.71 6.73 -1.76
C PRO A 229 17.23 5.28 -1.69
N GLU A 230 16.07 5.08 -1.09
CA GLU A 230 15.48 3.78 -0.83
C GLU A 230 13.97 3.81 -1.04
N VAL A 231 13.46 2.78 -1.69
CA VAL A 231 12.01 2.53 -1.80
C VAL A 231 11.71 1.22 -1.08
N LYS A 232 10.71 1.24 -0.21
CA LYS A 232 10.31 0.12 0.63
C LYS A 232 8.83 -0.14 0.54
N PHE A 233 8.46 -1.39 0.45
CA PHE A 233 7.10 -1.90 0.51
C PHE A 233 6.91 -2.64 1.84
N CYS A 234 5.91 -2.23 2.60
CA CYS A 234 5.60 -2.81 3.91
C CYS A 234 4.20 -3.41 3.87
N PHE A 235 4.09 -4.68 4.29
CA PHE A 235 2.85 -5.44 4.29
C PHE A 235 2.47 -5.80 5.72
N GLY A 236 1.32 -5.29 6.19
CA GLY A 236 0.79 -5.59 7.51
C GLY A 236 0.33 -7.03 7.62
N LEU A 237 0.74 -7.69 8.69
CA LEU A 237 0.43 -9.10 8.95
C LEU A 237 -0.76 -9.26 9.90
N LYS A 238 -1.01 -8.29 10.77
CA LYS A 238 -2.01 -8.34 11.82
C LYS A 238 -3.34 -7.73 11.38
N ASP A 239 -4.45 -8.25 11.92
CA ASP A 239 -5.75 -7.58 11.86
C ASP A 239 -5.74 -6.41 12.86
N LEU A 240 -5.92 -5.20 12.32
CA LEU A 240 -5.89 -3.97 13.11
C LEU A 240 -7.26 -3.63 13.72
N LEU A 241 -8.35 -4.29 13.30
CA LEU A 241 -9.68 -3.99 13.78
C LEU A 241 -9.86 -4.40 15.24
N LYS A 242 -10.18 -3.44 16.12
CA LYS A 242 -10.56 -3.71 17.50
C LYS A 242 -12.07 -3.95 17.58
N ARG A 243 -12.49 -5.23 17.65
CA ARG A 243 -13.90 -5.62 17.66
C ARG A 243 -14.57 -5.42 19.02
N ASN A 244 -13.83 -5.64 20.10
CA ASN A 244 -14.36 -5.44 21.44
C ASN A 244 -14.34 -3.95 21.81
N ARG A 245 -15.52 -3.32 21.79
CA ARG A 245 -15.75 -1.87 21.97
C ARG A 245 -16.70 -1.62 23.15
N PRO A 246 -16.26 -1.85 24.41
CA PRO A 246 -17.07 -1.56 25.58
C PRO A 246 -17.38 -0.06 25.74
N ASP A 247 -16.55 0.80 25.09
CA ASP A 247 -16.73 2.25 25.02
C ASP A 247 -17.91 2.70 24.18
N LEU A 248 -18.48 1.84 23.34
CA LEU A 248 -19.64 2.10 22.48
C LEU A 248 -20.90 1.28 22.86
N SER A 249 -20.91 0.66 24.04
CA SER A 249 -22.09 -0.08 24.51
C SER A 249 -23.36 0.78 24.58
N ASP A 250 -23.17 2.09 24.83
CA ASP A 250 -24.27 3.06 24.96
C ASP A 250 -24.61 3.76 23.62
N ASP A 251 -23.87 3.47 22.53
CA ASP A 251 -24.04 4.12 21.21
C ASP A 251 -24.05 3.10 20.07
N PRO A 252 -25.19 2.38 19.89
CA PRO A 252 -25.32 1.31 18.89
C PRO A 252 -25.20 1.83 17.45
N GLU A 253 -25.46 3.11 17.20
CA GLU A 253 -25.31 3.70 15.87
C GLU A 253 -23.86 3.72 15.40
N LYS A 254 -22.88 3.87 16.29
CA LYS A 254 -21.45 3.79 15.94
C LYS A 254 -20.94 2.37 15.80
N LEU A 255 -21.59 1.40 16.45
CA LEU A 255 -21.25 -0.02 16.34
C LEU A 255 -21.49 -0.57 14.93
N LYS A 256 -22.45 -0.02 14.18
CA LYS A 256 -22.73 -0.45 12.80
C LYS A 256 -21.51 -0.35 11.89
N TYR A 257 -20.68 0.68 12.03
CA TYR A 257 -19.48 0.89 11.23
C TYR A 257 -18.38 -0.15 11.56
N THR A 258 -18.21 -0.49 12.84
CA THR A 258 -17.28 -1.55 13.26
C THR A 258 -17.71 -2.92 12.77
N ASN A 259 -19.02 -3.22 12.81
CA ASN A 259 -19.59 -4.50 12.41
C ASN A 259 -19.64 -4.70 10.90
N SER A 260 -19.61 -3.63 10.09
CA SER A 260 -19.55 -3.70 8.63
C SER A 260 -18.19 -4.21 8.11
N LEU A 261 -17.15 -4.21 8.97
CA LEU A 261 -15.79 -4.61 8.61
C LEU A 261 -15.45 -6.01 9.12
N GLY A 262 -14.99 -6.86 8.21
CA GLY A 262 -14.50 -8.20 8.55
C GLY A 262 -13.02 -8.22 8.96
N LYS A 263 -12.16 -7.47 8.28
CA LYS A 263 -10.71 -7.39 8.56
C LYS A 263 -10.13 -6.07 8.04
N VAL A 264 -9.15 -5.54 8.79
CA VAL A 264 -8.40 -4.34 8.41
C VAL A 264 -6.91 -4.64 8.45
N THR A 265 -6.23 -4.51 7.31
CA THR A 265 -4.77 -4.63 7.22
C THR A 265 -4.16 -3.34 6.68
N SER A 266 -2.95 -3.03 7.11
CA SER A 266 -2.24 -1.82 6.69
C SER A 266 -1.10 -2.19 5.76
N ASN A 267 -1.08 -1.59 4.57
CA ASN A 267 0.06 -1.64 3.66
C ASN A 267 0.69 -0.26 3.58
N MET A 268 1.99 -0.19 3.31
CA MET A 268 2.69 1.09 3.23
C MET A 268 3.77 1.03 2.16
N VAL A 269 3.87 2.09 1.37
CA VAL A 269 5.01 2.35 0.49
C VAL A 269 5.77 3.51 1.07
N VAL A 270 7.09 3.35 1.27
CA VAL A 270 7.95 4.36 1.88
C VAL A 270 9.08 4.70 0.93
N VAL A 271 9.27 5.99 0.68
CA VAL A 271 10.41 6.52 -0.06
C VAL A 271 11.27 7.31 0.92
N ARG A 272 12.50 6.89 1.12
CA ARG A 272 13.41 7.47 2.11
C ARG A 272 14.74 7.86 1.50
N PHE A 273 15.35 8.86 2.09
CA PHE A 273 16.67 9.35 1.76
C PHE A 273 17.53 9.30 3.02
N TYR A 274 18.50 8.39 3.03
CA TYR A 274 19.45 8.26 4.14
C TYR A 274 20.69 9.08 3.88
N PHE A 275 21.24 9.60 4.97
CA PHE A 275 22.49 10.34 5.05
C PHE A 275 23.40 9.68 6.10
N GLU A 276 24.50 9.05 5.66
CA GLU A 276 25.46 8.33 6.50
C GLU A 276 26.85 8.97 6.50
#